data_ec4a9df43921512d4a691c1a9d601bd1
#
_entry.id   ec4a9df43921512d4a691c1a9d601bd1
#
_cell.length_a   1.000
_cell.length_b   1.000
_cell.length_c   1.000
_cell.angle_alpha   90.00
_cell.angle_beta   90.00
_cell.angle_gamma   90.00
#
_symmetry.space_group_name_H-M   'P 1'
#
loop_
_entity.id
_entity.type
_entity.pdbx_description
1 polymer ?
#
loop_
_entity_poly.entity_id
_entity_poly.type
_entity_poly.pdbx_seq_one_letter_code
_entity_poly.pdbx_strand_id
1 'polypeptide(L)'
;MKYAAHSLLGRSNMRLSDARLLSFDCYGTLIDWEYGITETVTKIATPHGAQPSEQEILSLFASHETKVQDANPTWTYPVILRETWRRMATSLGLPDPATGAEQCERDARTFAESVPNWPAFPDSHDALVELQSRCKVVILSNVDNASFAGSNARLGVTFDAILTAQDIGSYKPDVHNFHVLLAKARAMGVGIEQHVHVAQSLFHDHVPAQSVGLRTAWINRYGAKRAAAGSLGATPAAAPVTPHWEFPTLRALADALLSL
;
A
#
# COMPACT_ATOMS: atom_id res chain seq x y z
N MET A 1 23.62 -42.17 13.64
CA MET A 1 23.81 -41.37 12.40
C MET A 1 23.23 -40.00 12.63
N LYS A 2 24.07 -38.98 12.75
CA LYS A 2 23.67 -37.57 12.96
C LYS A 2 23.38 -36.92 11.61
N TYR A 3 22.15 -36.54 11.36
CA TYR A 3 21.85 -35.69 10.19
C TYR A 3 22.29 -34.27 10.53
N ALA A 4 23.35 -33.82 9.88
CA ALA A 4 23.78 -32.44 9.88
C ALA A 4 22.84 -31.65 8.94
N ALA A 5 22.03 -30.76 9.52
CA ALA A 5 21.29 -29.77 8.76
C ALA A 5 22.30 -28.79 8.13
N HIS A 6 22.45 -28.85 6.82
CA HIS A 6 23.23 -27.87 6.07
C HIS A 6 22.44 -26.57 6.02
N SER A 7 22.81 -25.62 6.86
CA SER A 7 22.50 -24.21 6.72
C SER A 7 23.27 -23.66 5.50
N LEU A 8 22.69 -23.78 4.31
CA LEU A 8 23.17 -23.12 3.10
C LEU A 8 22.21 -21.99 2.74
N LEU A 9 22.28 -20.90 3.46
CA LEU A 9 21.86 -19.59 2.98
C LEU A 9 23.03 -18.65 3.20
N GLY A 10 23.95 -18.64 2.24
CA GLY A 10 24.88 -17.52 2.05
C GLY A 10 24.03 -16.26 1.93
N ARG A 11 24.02 -15.42 2.94
CA ARG A 11 23.44 -14.08 2.87
C ARG A 11 24.25 -13.32 1.82
N SER A 12 23.81 -13.36 0.58
CA SER A 12 24.31 -12.48 -0.49
C SER A 12 24.24 -11.06 0.08
N ASN A 13 25.37 -10.40 0.14
CA ASN A 13 25.50 -9.03 0.66
C ASN A 13 25.08 -8.04 -0.44
N MET A 14 23.84 -8.18 -0.98
CA MET A 14 23.29 -7.32 -2.01
C MET A 14 23.32 -5.86 -1.53
N ARG A 15 23.93 -4.99 -2.30
CA ARG A 15 23.85 -3.54 -2.11
C ARG A 15 22.61 -3.03 -2.84
N LEU A 16 22.07 -1.90 -2.42
CA LEU A 16 20.92 -1.28 -3.10
C LEU A 16 21.24 -0.99 -4.57
N SER A 17 22.50 -0.64 -4.88
CA SER A 17 23.00 -0.41 -6.23
C SER A 17 22.96 -1.64 -7.17
N ASP A 18 22.81 -2.83 -6.61
CA ASP A 18 22.72 -4.08 -7.40
C ASP A 18 21.28 -4.36 -7.87
N ALA A 19 20.30 -3.55 -7.42
CA ALA A 19 18.89 -3.68 -7.82
C ALA A 19 18.73 -3.47 -9.33
N ARG A 20 17.95 -4.37 -9.95
CA ARG A 20 17.53 -4.32 -11.35
C ARG A 20 16.01 -4.20 -11.49
N LEU A 21 15.28 -4.51 -10.43
CA LEU A 21 13.84 -4.36 -10.34
C LEU A 21 13.47 -3.81 -8.97
N LEU A 22 12.65 -2.78 -8.99
CA LEU A 22 11.97 -2.25 -7.82
C LEU A 22 10.48 -2.55 -7.98
N SER A 23 9.89 -3.28 -7.04
CA SER A 23 8.44 -3.40 -6.95
C SER A 23 7.92 -2.48 -5.87
N PHE A 24 6.79 -1.82 -6.14
CA PHE A 24 6.22 -0.81 -5.27
C PHE A 24 4.83 -1.20 -4.78
N ASP A 25 4.60 -1.04 -3.49
CA ASP A 25 3.26 -0.74 -3.02
C ASP A 25 2.83 0.66 -3.52
N CYS A 26 1.53 0.91 -3.60
CA CYS A 26 1.01 2.17 -4.12
C CYS A 26 0.54 3.13 -3.02
N TYR A 27 -0.44 2.70 -2.22
CA TYR A 27 -1.15 3.59 -1.28
C TYR A 27 -0.40 3.70 0.06
N GLY A 28 0.02 4.93 0.41
CA GLY A 28 0.92 5.23 1.51
C GLY A 28 2.40 5.25 1.09
N THR A 29 2.72 4.67 -0.06
CA THR A 29 4.06 4.65 -0.64
C THR A 29 4.22 5.72 -1.72
N LEU A 30 3.33 5.72 -2.72
CA LEU A 30 3.31 6.61 -3.89
C LEU A 30 2.13 7.59 -3.87
N ILE A 31 0.97 7.15 -3.37
CA ILE A 31 -0.28 7.90 -3.26
C ILE A 31 -0.58 8.16 -1.79
N ASP A 32 -0.93 9.40 -1.47
CA ASP A 32 -1.31 9.83 -0.11
C ASP A 32 -2.79 9.49 0.15
N TRP A 33 -3.03 8.25 0.54
CA TRP A 33 -4.36 7.75 0.84
C TRP A 33 -4.94 8.34 2.14
N GLU A 34 -4.09 8.70 3.11
CA GLU A 34 -4.54 9.30 4.37
C GLU A 34 -5.21 10.65 4.11
N TYR A 35 -4.56 11.50 3.30
CA TYR A 35 -5.15 12.76 2.84
C TYR A 35 -6.41 12.50 2.00
N GLY A 36 -6.36 11.57 1.05
CA GLY A 36 -7.49 11.26 0.17
C GLY A 36 -8.74 10.82 0.92
N ILE A 37 -8.60 9.94 1.90
CA ILE A 37 -9.70 9.48 2.77
C ILE A 37 -10.21 10.60 3.64
N THR A 38 -9.31 11.32 4.35
CA THR A 38 -9.69 12.38 5.27
C THR A 38 -10.45 13.49 4.55
N GLU A 39 -9.96 13.94 3.39
CA GLU A 39 -10.63 14.95 2.56
C GLU A 39 -12.02 14.48 2.12
N THR A 40 -12.13 13.22 1.65
CA THR A 40 -13.39 12.66 1.16
C THR A 40 -14.42 12.55 2.28
N VAL A 41 -14.02 11.98 3.42
CA VAL A 41 -14.92 11.83 4.60
C VAL A 41 -15.35 13.20 5.10
N THR A 42 -14.45 14.17 5.19
CA THR A 42 -14.79 15.54 5.62
C THR A 42 -15.82 16.19 4.69
N LYS A 43 -15.63 16.04 3.35
CA LYS A 43 -16.60 16.56 2.37
C LYS A 43 -17.98 15.93 2.50
N ILE A 44 -18.05 14.64 2.79
CA ILE A 44 -19.32 13.94 3.00
C ILE A 44 -19.94 14.33 4.35
N ALA A 45 -19.14 14.45 5.42
CA ALA A 45 -19.61 14.71 6.77
C ALA A 45 -20.13 16.14 6.97
N THR A 46 -19.49 17.13 6.35
CA THR A 46 -19.80 18.56 6.54
C THR A 46 -21.27 18.92 6.27
N PRO A 47 -21.95 18.48 5.21
CA PRO A 47 -23.37 18.74 4.98
C PRO A 47 -24.29 18.17 6.07
N HIS A 48 -23.84 17.17 6.80
CA HIS A 48 -24.57 16.55 7.92
C HIS A 48 -24.25 17.20 9.26
N GLY A 49 -23.43 18.27 9.30
CA GLY A 49 -23.02 18.96 10.53
C GLY A 49 -21.98 18.23 11.36
N ALA A 50 -21.40 17.14 10.85
CA ALA A 50 -20.34 16.40 11.52
C ALA A 50 -18.95 16.93 11.11
N GLN A 51 -18.01 16.95 12.06
CA GLN A 51 -16.63 17.41 11.87
C GLN A 51 -15.66 16.42 12.55
N PRO A 52 -15.56 15.20 12.03
CA PRO A 52 -14.64 14.22 12.61
C PRO A 52 -13.19 14.68 12.41
N SER A 53 -12.34 14.40 13.39
CA SER A 53 -10.91 14.66 13.30
C SER A 53 -10.23 13.67 12.32
N GLU A 54 -9.10 14.07 11.74
CA GLU A 54 -8.28 13.18 10.89
C GLU A 54 -7.97 11.86 11.61
N GLN A 55 -7.58 11.94 12.88
CA GLN A 55 -7.27 10.76 13.69
C GLN A 55 -8.45 9.81 13.81
N GLU A 56 -9.65 10.33 14.06
CA GLU A 56 -10.87 9.54 14.17
C GLU A 56 -11.22 8.85 12.85
N ILE A 57 -11.17 9.60 11.74
CA ILE A 57 -11.41 9.07 10.39
C ILE A 57 -10.46 7.90 10.09
N LEU A 58 -9.14 8.12 10.22
CA LEU A 58 -8.14 7.12 9.88
C LEU A 58 -8.18 5.90 10.81
N SER A 59 -8.47 6.10 12.10
CA SER A 59 -8.62 4.99 13.05
C SER A 59 -9.83 4.12 12.73
N LEU A 60 -10.97 4.73 12.42
CA LEU A 60 -12.19 4.02 12.01
C LEU A 60 -11.96 3.28 10.69
N PHE A 61 -11.37 3.96 9.70
CA PHE A 61 -11.06 3.34 8.42
C PHE A 61 -10.20 2.08 8.60
N ALA A 62 -9.05 2.19 9.25
CA ALA A 62 -8.14 1.07 9.46
C ALA A 62 -8.80 -0.10 10.22
N SER A 63 -9.66 0.22 11.23
CA SER A 63 -10.33 -0.81 12.03
C SER A 63 -11.42 -1.58 11.26
N HIS A 64 -12.05 -0.95 10.27
CA HIS A 64 -13.14 -1.55 9.51
C HIS A 64 -12.68 -2.16 8.19
N GLU A 65 -11.80 -1.48 7.47
CA GLU A 65 -11.35 -1.91 6.14
C GLU A 65 -10.67 -3.28 6.18
N THR A 66 -9.72 -3.48 7.09
CA THR A 66 -9.03 -4.77 7.27
C THR A 66 -10.03 -5.90 7.57
N LYS A 67 -11.00 -5.66 8.46
CA LYS A 67 -12.02 -6.67 8.78
C LYS A 67 -12.93 -7.01 7.60
N VAL A 68 -13.23 -6.01 6.76
CA VAL A 68 -14.04 -6.23 5.56
C VAL A 68 -13.26 -7.03 4.53
N GLN A 69 -11.98 -6.72 4.32
CA GLN A 69 -11.10 -7.49 3.42
C GLN A 69 -10.94 -8.94 3.88
N ASP A 70 -10.63 -9.16 5.16
CA ASP A 70 -10.44 -10.51 5.73
C ASP A 70 -11.70 -11.38 5.59
N ALA A 71 -12.87 -10.77 5.79
CA ALA A 71 -14.16 -11.48 5.65
C ALA A 71 -14.56 -11.71 4.19
N ASN A 72 -14.02 -10.95 3.23
CA ASN A 72 -14.45 -10.93 1.83
C ASN A 72 -13.24 -10.83 0.87
N PRO A 73 -12.33 -11.79 0.88
CA PRO A 73 -11.04 -11.68 0.15
C PRO A 73 -11.20 -11.65 -1.39
N THR A 74 -12.39 -11.96 -1.91
CA THR A 74 -12.67 -11.95 -3.35
C THR A 74 -13.44 -10.70 -3.82
N TRP A 75 -13.84 -9.83 -2.90
CA TRP A 75 -14.52 -8.59 -3.28
C TRP A 75 -13.55 -7.62 -3.93
N THR A 76 -14.05 -6.83 -4.88
CA THR A 76 -13.26 -5.74 -5.46
C THR A 76 -13.14 -4.58 -4.47
N TYR A 77 -12.09 -3.79 -4.59
CA TYR A 77 -11.80 -2.73 -3.62
C TYR A 77 -12.93 -1.69 -3.48
N PRO A 78 -13.64 -1.24 -4.56
CA PRO A 78 -14.80 -0.38 -4.39
C PRO A 78 -15.94 -1.00 -3.56
N VAL A 79 -16.14 -2.31 -3.62
CA VAL A 79 -17.13 -3.00 -2.79
C VAL A 79 -16.68 -3.04 -1.33
N ILE A 80 -15.39 -3.30 -1.08
CA ILE A 80 -14.78 -3.23 0.25
C ILE A 80 -14.99 -1.82 0.83
N LEU A 81 -14.69 -0.77 0.07
CA LEU A 81 -14.82 0.61 0.54
C LEU A 81 -16.27 1.01 0.84
N ARG A 82 -17.26 0.56 0.03
CA ARG A 82 -18.69 0.80 0.33
C ARG A 82 -19.09 0.18 1.66
N GLU A 83 -18.69 -1.05 1.91
CA GLU A 83 -18.99 -1.72 3.17
C GLU A 83 -18.23 -1.09 4.35
N THR A 84 -16.99 -0.68 4.14
CA THR A 84 -16.21 0.06 5.13
C THR A 84 -16.91 1.37 5.48
N TRP A 85 -17.41 2.12 4.48
CA TRP A 85 -18.18 3.35 4.71
C TRP A 85 -19.41 3.09 5.59
N ARG A 86 -20.24 2.08 5.28
CA ARG A 86 -21.45 1.77 6.04
C ARG A 86 -21.18 1.56 7.53
N ARG A 87 -20.04 0.95 7.85
CA ARG A 87 -19.59 0.74 9.23
C ARG A 87 -19.06 2.02 9.87
N MET A 88 -18.31 2.81 9.12
CA MET A 88 -17.80 4.10 9.60
C MET A 88 -18.92 5.11 9.84
N ALA A 89 -19.92 5.18 8.96
CA ALA A 89 -21.02 6.14 9.04
C ALA A 89 -21.74 6.07 10.39
N THR A 90 -22.05 4.87 10.88
CA THR A 90 -22.66 4.67 12.19
C THR A 90 -21.80 5.26 13.32
N SER A 91 -20.48 5.00 13.28
CA SER A 91 -19.55 5.51 14.30
C SER A 91 -19.37 7.03 14.25
N LEU A 92 -19.49 7.61 13.07
CA LEU A 92 -19.35 9.06 12.84
C LEU A 92 -20.65 9.84 13.06
N GLY A 93 -21.77 9.17 13.41
CA GLY A 93 -23.09 9.81 13.55
C GLY A 93 -23.65 10.33 12.24
N LEU A 94 -23.20 9.77 11.11
CA LEU A 94 -23.68 10.08 9.76
C LEU A 94 -24.87 9.18 9.38
N PRO A 95 -25.67 9.53 8.34
CA PRO A 95 -26.68 8.63 7.82
C PRO A 95 -26.10 7.24 7.54
N ASP A 96 -26.64 6.24 8.18
CA ASP A 96 -26.22 4.84 8.09
C ASP A 96 -27.35 3.95 7.53
N PRO A 97 -27.15 2.64 7.33
CA PRO A 97 -28.20 1.76 6.81
C PRO A 97 -29.50 1.75 7.63
N ALA A 98 -29.44 2.05 8.92
CA ALA A 98 -30.63 2.07 9.80
C ALA A 98 -31.33 3.42 9.84
N THR A 99 -30.57 4.53 9.76
CA THR A 99 -31.09 5.90 9.97
C THR A 99 -31.31 6.67 8.67
N GLY A 100 -30.66 6.27 7.55
CA GLY A 100 -30.74 6.95 6.27
C GLY A 100 -30.16 6.14 5.13
N ALA A 101 -30.74 4.96 4.85
CA ALA A 101 -30.19 3.97 3.92
C ALA A 101 -29.83 4.53 2.51
N GLU A 102 -30.72 5.36 1.92
CA GLU A 102 -30.46 5.94 0.60
C GLU A 102 -29.28 6.93 0.62
N GLN A 103 -29.20 7.76 1.66
CA GLN A 103 -28.10 8.72 1.79
C GLN A 103 -26.79 7.97 2.05
N CYS A 104 -26.82 7.01 2.97
CA CYS A 104 -25.66 6.14 3.25
C CYS A 104 -25.12 5.47 1.99
N GLU A 105 -26.00 4.99 1.10
CA GLU A 105 -25.56 4.34 -0.15
C GLU A 105 -24.97 5.35 -1.15
N ARG A 106 -25.51 6.58 -1.23
CA ARG A 106 -24.90 7.66 -2.04
C ARG A 106 -23.52 8.00 -1.52
N ASP A 107 -23.36 8.15 -0.20
CA ASP A 107 -22.11 8.50 0.44
C ASP A 107 -21.09 7.36 0.31
N ALA A 108 -21.52 6.11 0.49
CA ALA A 108 -20.68 4.92 0.27
C ALA A 108 -20.14 4.85 -1.15
N ARG A 109 -20.95 5.19 -2.14
CA ARG A 109 -20.53 5.26 -3.54
C ARG A 109 -19.51 6.37 -3.74
N THR A 110 -19.80 7.58 -3.26
CA THR A 110 -18.88 8.73 -3.33
C THR A 110 -17.52 8.40 -2.70
N PHE A 111 -17.54 7.75 -1.53
CA PHE A 111 -16.33 7.32 -0.86
C PHE A 111 -15.54 6.29 -1.68
N ALA A 112 -16.20 5.26 -2.19
CA ALA A 112 -15.56 4.22 -2.98
C ALA A 112 -14.97 4.74 -4.31
N GLU A 113 -15.66 5.70 -4.95
CA GLU A 113 -15.25 6.31 -6.22
C GLU A 113 -14.17 7.40 -6.04
N SER A 114 -13.75 7.69 -4.81
CA SER A 114 -12.75 8.73 -4.53
C SER A 114 -11.31 8.29 -4.84
N VAL A 115 -11.01 6.99 -4.81
CA VAL A 115 -9.65 6.45 -4.95
C VAL A 115 -8.88 7.02 -6.15
N PRO A 116 -9.44 7.12 -7.36
CA PRO A 116 -8.76 7.71 -8.51
C PRO A 116 -8.35 9.18 -8.30
N ASN A 117 -8.91 9.84 -7.29
CA ASN A 117 -8.69 11.25 -7.01
C ASN A 117 -7.70 11.52 -5.87
N TRP A 118 -7.23 10.50 -5.18
CA TRP A 118 -6.25 10.67 -4.12
C TRP A 118 -4.91 11.17 -4.67
N PRO A 119 -4.26 12.17 -4.04
CA PRO A 119 -3.07 12.77 -4.60
C PRO A 119 -1.85 11.85 -4.53
N ALA A 120 -0.97 11.96 -5.50
CA ALA A 120 0.39 11.43 -5.37
C ALA A 120 1.18 12.24 -4.33
N PHE A 121 2.11 11.60 -3.62
CA PHE A 121 3.09 12.36 -2.85
C PHE A 121 3.93 13.24 -3.78
N PRO A 122 4.36 14.43 -3.35
CA PRO A 122 5.04 15.38 -4.21
C PRO A 122 6.32 14.87 -4.87
N ASP A 123 6.97 13.88 -4.26
CA ASP A 123 8.22 13.28 -4.74
C ASP A 123 8.02 12.04 -5.62
N SER A 124 6.78 11.51 -5.74
CA SER A 124 6.54 10.21 -6.38
C SER A 124 6.84 10.21 -7.88
N HIS A 125 6.34 11.20 -8.61
CA HIS A 125 6.55 11.27 -10.07
C HIS A 125 8.02 11.33 -10.44
N ASP A 126 8.74 12.35 -9.95
CA ASP A 126 10.12 12.62 -10.33
C ASP A 126 11.05 11.48 -9.90
N ALA A 127 10.85 10.96 -8.68
CA ALA A 127 11.64 9.83 -8.20
C ALA A 127 11.41 8.56 -9.02
N LEU A 128 10.15 8.26 -9.42
CA LEU A 128 9.86 7.11 -10.29
C LEU A 128 10.49 7.25 -11.67
N VAL A 129 10.41 8.44 -12.29
CA VAL A 129 11.03 8.70 -13.60
C VAL A 129 12.55 8.45 -13.55
N GLU A 130 13.21 8.92 -12.51
CA GLU A 130 14.65 8.70 -12.34
C GLU A 130 14.99 7.23 -12.07
N LEU A 131 14.22 6.55 -11.20
CA LEU A 131 14.43 5.13 -10.91
C LEU A 131 14.25 4.24 -12.15
N GLN A 132 13.33 4.59 -13.06
CA GLN A 132 13.13 3.89 -14.33
C GLN A 132 14.34 3.96 -15.26
N SER A 133 15.20 4.94 -15.11
CA SER A 133 16.45 5.02 -15.90
C SER A 133 17.42 3.89 -15.58
N ARG A 134 17.27 3.21 -14.46
CA ARG A 134 18.21 2.22 -13.93
C ARG A 134 17.58 0.86 -13.63
N CYS A 135 16.31 0.84 -13.22
CA CYS A 135 15.59 -0.35 -12.77
C CYS A 135 14.29 -0.52 -13.53
N LYS A 136 13.85 -1.78 -13.69
CA LYS A 136 12.46 -2.06 -13.97
C LYS A 136 11.60 -1.66 -12.77
N VAL A 137 10.41 -1.11 -13.03
CA VAL A 137 9.46 -0.69 -11.99
C VAL A 137 8.14 -1.43 -12.13
N VAL A 138 7.70 -2.07 -11.05
CA VAL A 138 6.50 -2.92 -11.00
C VAL A 138 5.61 -2.49 -9.85
N ILE A 139 4.30 -2.48 -10.05
CA ILE A 139 3.32 -2.25 -8.98
C ILE A 139 2.83 -3.58 -8.41
N LEU A 140 2.66 -3.64 -7.09
CA LEU A 140 1.92 -4.66 -6.36
C LEU A 140 0.97 -3.97 -5.38
N SER A 141 -0.33 -3.93 -5.69
CA SER A 141 -1.29 -3.07 -4.96
C SER A 141 -2.58 -3.79 -4.59
N ASN A 142 -3.06 -3.51 -3.37
CA ASN A 142 -4.32 -3.99 -2.82
C ASN A 142 -5.54 -3.21 -3.36
N VAL A 143 -5.71 -3.17 -4.68
CA VAL A 143 -6.73 -2.35 -5.34
C VAL A 143 -7.24 -3.07 -6.60
N ASP A 144 -8.36 -2.61 -7.15
CA ASP A 144 -8.84 -3.03 -8.46
C ASP A 144 -8.18 -2.22 -9.60
N ASN A 145 -8.30 -2.75 -10.83
CA ASN A 145 -7.67 -2.18 -12.02
C ASN A 145 -8.15 -0.75 -12.35
N ALA A 146 -9.45 -0.48 -12.15
CA ALA A 146 -10.03 0.83 -12.47
C ALA A 146 -9.54 1.90 -11.49
N SER A 147 -9.53 1.60 -10.20
CA SER A 147 -9.00 2.49 -9.17
C SER A 147 -7.51 2.77 -9.39
N PHE A 148 -6.72 1.73 -9.69
CA PHE A 148 -5.30 1.92 -9.98
C PHE A 148 -5.05 2.75 -11.24
N ALA A 149 -5.86 2.59 -12.30
CA ALA A 149 -5.72 3.38 -13.52
C ALA A 149 -5.81 4.89 -13.25
N GLY A 150 -6.72 5.32 -12.37
CA GLY A 150 -6.83 6.72 -11.94
C GLY A 150 -5.59 7.18 -11.15
N SER A 151 -5.11 6.38 -10.21
CA SER A 151 -3.88 6.67 -9.46
C SER A 151 -2.66 6.71 -10.38
N ASN A 152 -2.57 5.80 -11.37
CA ASN A 152 -1.49 5.79 -12.35
C ASN A 152 -1.47 7.04 -13.21
N ALA A 153 -2.64 7.55 -13.61
CA ALA A 153 -2.73 8.82 -14.35
C ALA A 153 -2.15 10.00 -13.54
N ARG A 154 -2.28 9.98 -12.20
CA ARG A 154 -1.68 10.99 -11.31
C ARG A 154 -0.18 10.80 -11.11
N LEU A 155 0.30 9.56 -11.07
CA LEU A 155 1.73 9.26 -11.03
C LEU A 155 2.43 9.65 -12.34
N GLY A 156 1.74 9.60 -13.48
CA GLY A 156 2.25 10.05 -14.78
C GLY A 156 3.42 9.24 -15.32
N VAL A 157 3.55 7.97 -14.91
CA VAL A 157 4.64 7.07 -15.34
C VAL A 157 4.08 5.77 -15.93
N THR A 158 4.90 5.08 -16.73
CA THR A 158 4.56 3.77 -17.27
C THR A 158 5.32 2.70 -16.51
N PHE A 159 4.60 1.78 -15.85
CA PHE A 159 5.21 0.67 -15.14
C PHE A 159 5.50 -0.52 -16.08
N ASP A 160 6.60 -1.26 -15.86
CA ASP A 160 6.92 -2.49 -16.59
C ASP A 160 5.90 -3.62 -16.34
N ALA A 161 5.24 -3.59 -15.19
CA ALA A 161 4.06 -4.40 -14.88
C ALA A 161 3.24 -3.79 -13.75
N ILE A 162 1.94 -4.09 -13.76
CA ILE A 162 0.97 -3.71 -12.73
C ILE A 162 0.32 -5.01 -12.27
N LEU A 163 0.39 -5.29 -10.96
CA LEU A 163 -0.19 -6.45 -10.31
C LEU A 163 -1.17 -5.93 -9.25
N THR A 164 -2.45 -6.02 -9.53
CA THR A 164 -3.51 -5.60 -8.61
C THR A 164 -4.09 -6.80 -7.87
N ALA A 165 -4.72 -6.55 -6.72
CA ALA A 165 -5.46 -7.60 -6.01
C ALA A 165 -6.56 -8.23 -6.89
N GLN A 166 -7.16 -7.46 -7.80
CA GLN A 166 -8.16 -7.97 -8.74
C GLN A 166 -7.57 -9.01 -9.70
N ASP A 167 -6.39 -8.74 -10.27
CA ASP A 167 -5.74 -9.66 -11.23
C ASP A 167 -5.16 -10.89 -10.54
N ILE A 168 -4.69 -10.74 -9.30
CA ILE A 168 -4.12 -11.84 -8.51
C ILE A 168 -5.22 -12.70 -7.87
N GLY A 169 -6.37 -12.08 -7.54
CA GLY A 169 -7.47 -12.72 -6.80
C GLY A 169 -7.21 -12.83 -5.29
N SER A 170 -6.31 -12.00 -4.75
CA SER A 170 -5.90 -12.01 -3.35
C SER A 170 -5.39 -10.64 -2.91
N TYR A 171 -5.58 -10.32 -1.63
CA TYR A 171 -5.08 -9.12 -0.97
C TYR A 171 -3.80 -9.42 -0.18
N LYS A 172 -2.82 -8.48 -0.19
CA LYS A 172 -1.74 -8.49 0.78
C LYS A 172 -2.35 -8.35 2.20
N PRO A 173 -1.86 -9.04 3.22
CA PRO A 173 -0.54 -9.68 3.34
C PRO A 173 -0.47 -11.16 2.88
N ASP A 174 -1.47 -11.70 2.17
CA ASP A 174 -1.35 -13.06 1.68
C ASP A 174 -0.08 -13.22 0.84
N VAL A 175 0.73 -14.21 1.21
CA VAL A 175 2.03 -14.49 0.56
C VAL A 175 1.89 -14.87 -0.91
N HIS A 176 0.70 -15.31 -1.35
CA HIS A 176 0.41 -15.58 -2.75
C HIS A 176 0.73 -14.39 -3.65
N ASN A 177 0.41 -13.17 -3.20
CA ASN A 177 0.72 -11.93 -3.94
C ASN A 177 2.23 -11.82 -4.25
N PHE A 178 3.07 -12.16 -3.29
CA PHE A 178 4.53 -12.11 -3.45
C PHE A 178 5.07 -13.24 -4.31
N HIS A 179 4.45 -14.41 -4.30
CA HIS A 179 4.79 -15.49 -5.25
C HIS A 179 4.48 -15.09 -6.69
N VAL A 180 3.33 -14.45 -6.96
CA VAL A 180 2.97 -13.89 -8.28
C VAL A 180 3.97 -12.82 -8.69
N LEU A 181 4.32 -11.90 -7.78
CA LEU A 181 5.33 -10.86 -8.02
C LEU A 181 6.70 -11.46 -8.41
N LEU A 182 7.18 -12.46 -7.67
CA LEU A 182 8.45 -13.14 -7.96
C LEU A 182 8.42 -13.88 -9.29
N ALA A 183 7.29 -14.52 -9.64
CA ALA A 183 7.11 -15.16 -10.94
C ALA A 183 7.18 -14.12 -12.08
N LYS A 184 6.54 -12.95 -11.89
CA LYS A 184 6.59 -11.85 -12.85
C LYS A 184 8.02 -11.30 -13.03
N ALA A 185 8.76 -11.10 -11.94
CA ALA A 185 10.15 -10.65 -11.98
C ALA A 185 11.04 -11.64 -12.74
N ARG A 186 10.89 -12.95 -12.49
CA ARG A 186 11.63 -14.00 -13.24
C ARG A 186 11.31 -13.98 -14.72
N ALA A 187 10.04 -13.78 -15.09
CA ALA A 187 9.63 -13.66 -16.50
C ALA A 187 10.25 -12.42 -17.19
N MET A 188 10.63 -11.40 -16.42
CA MET A 188 11.38 -10.23 -16.87
C MET A 188 12.90 -10.43 -16.85
N GLY A 189 13.39 -11.64 -16.51
CA GLY A 189 14.81 -11.95 -16.43
C GLY A 189 15.52 -11.44 -15.18
N VAL A 190 14.77 -11.13 -14.09
CA VAL A 190 15.34 -10.61 -12.84
C VAL A 190 15.19 -11.65 -11.73
N GLY A 191 16.33 -12.03 -11.14
CA GLY A 191 16.38 -12.90 -9.97
C GLY A 191 16.04 -12.18 -8.67
N ILE A 192 15.70 -12.96 -7.64
CA ILE A 192 15.33 -12.42 -6.33
C ILE A 192 16.48 -11.61 -5.69
N GLU A 193 17.71 -11.95 -6.00
CA GLU A 193 18.93 -11.28 -5.53
C GLU A 193 19.14 -9.88 -6.14
N GLN A 194 18.36 -9.51 -7.15
CA GLN A 194 18.38 -8.19 -7.81
C GLN A 194 17.04 -7.46 -7.70
N HIS A 195 16.14 -7.96 -6.87
CA HIS A 195 14.80 -7.43 -6.68
C HIS A 195 14.63 -6.86 -5.27
N VAL A 196 14.15 -5.61 -5.17
CA VAL A 196 13.81 -4.94 -3.91
C VAL A 196 12.34 -4.54 -3.94
N HIS A 197 11.60 -4.89 -2.89
CA HIS A 197 10.24 -4.42 -2.70
C HIS A 197 10.24 -3.14 -1.86
N VAL A 198 9.58 -2.10 -2.34
CA VAL A 198 9.56 -0.75 -1.77
C VAL A 198 8.15 -0.46 -1.27
N ALA A 199 7.98 -0.24 0.03
CA ALA A 199 6.66 -0.06 0.62
C ALA A 199 6.70 0.75 1.92
N GLN A 200 5.55 1.35 2.26
CA GLN A 200 5.32 1.98 3.56
C GLN A 200 4.78 0.99 4.59
N SER A 201 3.95 0.03 4.21
CA SER A 201 3.27 -0.85 5.16
C SER A 201 4.18 -1.99 5.63
N LEU A 202 4.51 -2.00 6.93
CA LEU A 202 5.25 -3.11 7.52
C LEU A 202 4.42 -4.40 7.53
N PHE A 203 3.10 -4.29 7.76
CA PHE A 203 2.19 -5.43 7.85
C PHE A 203 1.88 -6.04 6.48
N HIS A 204 1.38 -5.23 5.54
CA HIS A 204 0.92 -5.76 4.25
C HIS A 204 2.07 -6.15 3.33
N ASP A 205 3.26 -5.55 3.49
CA ASP A 205 4.33 -5.65 2.52
C ASP A 205 5.61 -6.27 3.08
N HIS A 206 6.20 -5.68 4.14
CA HIS A 206 7.52 -6.10 4.59
C HIS A 206 7.54 -7.49 5.20
N VAL A 207 6.54 -7.83 6.03
CA VAL A 207 6.45 -9.16 6.64
C VAL A 207 6.33 -10.25 5.57
N PRO A 208 5.34 -10.23 4.66
CA PRO A 208 5.20 -11.29 3.65
C PRO A 208 6.32 -11.26 2.60
N ALA A 209 6.84 -10.09 2.19
CA ALA A 209 7.97 -10.01 1.26
C ALA A 209 9.21 -10.72 1.81
N GLN A 210 9.55 -10.46 3.07
CA GLN A 210 10.71 -11.09 3.70
C GLN A 210 10.49 -12.58 3.95
N SER A 211 9.26 -13.04 4.18
CA SER A 211 8.95 -14.47 4.34
C SER A 211 9.26 -15.30 3.09
N VAL A 212 9.21 -14.68 1.90
CA VAL A 212 9.61 -15.31 0.63
C VAL A 212 11.05 -15.01 0.22
N GLY A 213 11.82 -14.37 1.10
CA GLY A 213 13.24 -14.06 0.87
C GLY A 213 13.52 -12.79 0.06
N LEU A 214 12.49 -11.97 -0.20
CA LEU A 214 12.62 -10.71 -0.93
C LEU A 214 13.19 -9.62 -0.01
N ARG A 215 14.12 -8.81 -0.54
CA ARG A 215 14.64 -7.65 0.18
C ARG A 215 13.67 -6.50 0.12
N THR A 216 13.65 -5.67 1.18
CA THR A 216 12.67 -4.60 1.31
C THR A 216 13.33 -3.28 1.67
N ALA A 217 12.82 -2.19 1.06
CA ALA A 217 13.12 -0.82 1.41
C ALA A 217 11.86 -0.14 1.97
N TRP A 218 11.94 0.35 3.19
CA TRP A 218 10.84 1.00 3.87
C TRP A 218 10.82 2.50 3.56
N ILE A 219 9.70 2.97 3.04
CA ILE A 219 9.44 4.41 2.87
C ILE A 219 8.68 4.89 4.11
N ASN A 220 9.44 5.30 5.12
CA ASN A 220 8.92 5.74 6.42
C ASN A 220 8.47 7.21 6.37
N ARG A 221 7.43 7.52 5.57
CA ARG A 221 6.95 8.89 5.35
C ARG A 221 6.48 9.61 6.61
N TYR A 222 6.09 8.84 7.61
CA TYR A 222 5.45 9.38 8.82
C TYR A 222 6.32 9.28 10.08
N GLY A 223 7.56 8.79 9.97
CA GLY A 223 8.43 8.41 11.08
C GLY A 223 8.37 9.29 12.32
N ALA A 224 8.71 10.58 12.19
CA ALA A 224 8.69 11.51 13.32
C ALA A 224 7.25 11.90 13.77
N LYS A 225 6.30 12.00 12.85
CA LYS A 225 4.90 12.37 13.16
C LYS A 225 4.19 11.25 13.92
N ARG A 226 4.42 9.99 13.55
CA ARG A 226 3.82 8.83 14.21
C ARG A 226 4.44 8.53 15.57
N ALA A 227 5.73 8.76 15.72
CA ALA A 227 6.41 8.67 17.02
C ALA A 227 5.86 9.70 18.04
N ALA A 228 5.44 10.88 17.56
CA ALA A 228 4.90 11.94 18.41
C ALA A 228 3.40 11.78 18.72
N ALA A 229 2.62 11.14 17.84
CA ALA A 229 1.15 11.11 17.91
C ALA A 229 0.56 9.76 18.39
N GLY A 230 1.41 8.75 18.62
CA GLY A 230 0.92 7.37 18.81
C GLY A 230 0.28 6.86 17.51
N SER A 231 0.72 5.72 17.02
CA SER A 231 0.32 5.06 15.78
C SER A 231 -1.02 5.50 15.16
N LEU A 232 -1.01 6.37 14.16
CA LEU A 232 -2.16 6.73 13.36
C LEU A 232 -2.10 5.98 12.02
N GLY A 233 -3.20 5.38 11.61
CA GLY A 233 -3.46 4.95 10.22
C GLY A 233 -2.73 3.71 9.68
N ALA A 234 -1.68 3.20 10.30
CA ALA A 234 -1.03 1.97 9.83
C ALA A 234 -1.43 0.77 10.67
N THR A 235 -1.80 -0.34 10.04
CA THR A 235 -1.94 -1.63 10.72
C THR A 235 -0.57 -2.03 11.28
N PRO A 236 -0.42 -2.20 12.62
CA PRO A 236 0.84 -2.65 13.20
C PRO A 236 1.24 -4.02 12.65
N ALA A 237 2.53 -4.22 12.40
CA ALA A 237 3.02 -5.55 12.05
C ALA A 237 2.77 -6.52 13.21
N ALA A 238 2.16 -7.68 12.90
CA ALA A 238 1.90 -8.73 13.90
C ALA A 238 3.17 -9.38 14.42
N ALA A 239 4.30 -9.21 13.73
CA ALA A 239 5.62 -9.70 14.12
C ALA A 239 6.67 -8.60 13.87
N PRO A 240 7.75 -8.56 14.66
CA PRO A 240 8.87 -7.67 14.40
C PRO A 240 9.45 -7.93 13.01
N VAL A 241 9.53 -6.92 12.19
CA VAL A 241 10.19 -6.96 10.88
C VAL A 241 11.18 -5.82 10.78
N THR A 242 12.41 -6.12 10.33
CA THR A 242 13.43 -5.11 10.09
C THR A 242 13.64 -4.99 8.59
N PRO A 243 13.25 -3.87 7.96
CA PRO A 243 13.56 -3.59 6.56
C PRO A 243 15.07 -3.61 6.32
N HIS A 244 15.49 -3.95 5.09
CA HIS A 244 16.92 -3.95 4.73
C HIS A 244 17.45 -2.52 4.56
N TRP A 245 16.59 -1.61 4.14
CA TRP A 245 16.85 -0.17 4.03
C TRP A 245 15.63 0.62 4.51
N GLU A 246 15.86 1.84 5.00
CA GLU A 246 14.84 2.77 5.42
C GLU A 246 15.13 4.15 4.85
N PHE A 247 14.08 4.80 4.30
CA PHE A 247 14.14 6.14 3.72
C PHE A 247 12.93 6.94 4.15
N PRO A 248 13.07 8.24 4.44
CA PRO A 248 11.93 9.10 4.82
C PRO A 248 11.01 9.42 3.63
N THR A 249 11.52 9.34 2.40
CA THR A 249 10.81 9.68 1.16
C THR A 249 11.26 8.78 0.01
N LEU A 250 10.47 8.72 -1.06
CA LEU A 250 10.88 8.02 -2.28
C LEU A 250 12.07 8.74 -2.94
N ARG A 251 12.13 10.09 -2.85
CA ARG A 251 13.27 10.88 -3.32
C ARG A 251 14.57 10.42 -2.67
N ALA A 252 14.57 10.23 -1.36
CA ALA A 252 15.77 9.79 -0.63
C ALA A 252 16.24 8.39 -1.09
N LEU A 253 15.31 7.48 -1.40
CA LEU A 253 15.65 6.17 -1.99
C LEU A 253 16.26 6.34 -3.38
N ALA A 254 15.66 7.18 -4.23
CA ALA A 254 16.17 7.45 -5.58
C ALA A 254 17.58 8.04 -5.53
N ASP A 255 17.81 9.05 -4.69
CA ASP A 255 19.14 9.64 -4.48
C ASP A 255 20.16 8.59 -4.04
N ALA A 256 19.81 7.75 -3.07
CA ALA A 256 20.71 6.71 -2.58
C ALA A 256 21.04 5.64 -3.64
N LEU A 257 20.08 5.31 -4.52
CA LEU A 257 20.30 4.32 -5.57
C LEU A 257 21.10 4.89 -6.74
N LEU A 258 20.92 6.16 -7.06
CA LEU A 258 21.52 6.82 -8.23
C LEU A 258 22.91 7.42 -7.95
N SER A 259 23.22 7.68 -6.67
CA SER A 259 24.56 8.20 -6.27
C SER A 259 25.65 7.12 -6.20
N LEU A 260 25.31 5.87 -6.48
CA LEU A 260 26.17 4.70 -6.43
C LEU A 260 26.53 4.22 -7.86
#